data_fdd35765a15bb0c446b19b601824548b
#
_entry.id   fdd35765a15bb0c446b19b601824548b
#
_cell.length_a   1.000
_cell.length_b   1.000
_cell.length_c   1.000
_cell.angle_alpha   90.00
_cell.angle_beta   90.00
_cell.angle_gamma   90.00
#
_symmetry.space_group_name_H-M   'P 1'
#
loop_
_entity.id
_entity.type
_entity.pdbx_description
1 polymer ?
#
loop_
_entity_poly.entity_id
_entity_poly.type
_entity_poly.pdbx_seq_one_letter_code
_entity_poly.pdbx_strand_id
1 'polypeptide(L)'
;YEREVKTRYQMGDVIFYRHDTWHRGTPVAQGALRLVQNMTFKKATSDWVSVLHSGWAWSLYRAGHGPEKLIAELSPDQRTVLGFPPPGHEYWTEQTLEAVEARYKSFGIDMTPYYQAVNQT
;
A
#
# COMPACT_ATOMS: atom_id res chain seq x y z
N TYR A 1 19.06 16.41 13.20
CA TYR A 1 18.87 16.06 11.78
C TYR A 1 19.54 17.10 10.88
N GLU A 2 20.86 17.01 10.74
CA GLU A 2 21.69 18.00 10.02
C GLU A 2 21.35 18.16 8.54
N ARG A 3 20.77 17.14 7.93
CA ARG A 3 20.40 17.13 6.49
C ARG A 3 18.90 17.33 6.24
N GLU A 4 18.16 17.71 7.26
CA GLU A 4 16.71 17.92 7.11
C GLU A 4 16.44 19.23 6.38
N VAL A 5 15.72 19.11 5.25
CA VAL A 5 15.20 20.29 4.54
C VAL A 5 13.78 20.55 5.03
N LYS A 6 13.58 21.71 5.63
CA LYS A 6 12.25 22.15 6.07
C LYS A 6 11.56 22.91 4.94
N THR A 7 10.52 22.31 4.40
CA THR A 7 9.65 23.01 3.44
C THR A 7 8.79 24.04 4.16
N ARG A 8 8.76 25.25 3.64
CA ARG A 8 7.79 26.28 4.04
C ARG A 8 6.81 26.41 2.91
N TYR A 9 5.54 26.27 3.21
CA TYR A 9 4.48 26.34 2.19
C TYR A 9 3.33 27.22 2.68
N GLN A 10 2.63 27.77 1.72
CA GLN A 10 1.44 28.60 1.90
C GLN A 10 0.22 27.87 1.36
N MET A 11 -0.96 28.43 1.61
CA MET A 11 -2.20 27.88 1.04
C MET A 11 -2.12 27.89 -0.50
N GLY A 12 -2.39 26.73 -1.10
CA GLY A 12 -2.32 26.52 -2.54
C GLY A 12 -1.01 25.94 -3.06
N ASP A 13 0.02 25.84 -2.22
CA ASP A 13 1.27 25.18 -2.60
C ASP A 13 1.07 23.67 -2.74
N VAL A 14 1.77 23.06 -3.69
CA VAL A 14 1.80 21.63 -3.92
C VAL A 14 3.23 21.13 -3.80
N ILE A 15 3.43 20.10 -3.00
CA ILE A 15 4.72 19.45 -2.82
C ILE A 15 4.70 18.09 -3.49
N PHE A 16 5.59 17.89 -4.46
CA PHE A 16 5.80 16.58 -5.07
C PHE A 16 7.05 15.95 -4.47
N TYR A 17 6.92 14.71 -4.03
CA TYR A 17 8.07 13.93 -3.57
C TYR A 17 7.89 12.45 -3.93
N ARG A 18 9.00 11.74 -4.02
CA ARG A 18 8.98 10.30 -4.28
C ARG A 18 8.56 9.56 -3.02
N HIS A 19 7.89 8.44 -3.19
CA HIS A 19 7.40 7.61 -2.08
C HIS A 19 8.51 7.10 -1.16
N ASP A 20 9.72 6.93 -1.70
CA ASP A 20 10.91 6.49 -0.98
C ASP A 20 11.70 7.63 -0.33
N THR A 21 11.23 8.87 -0.45
CA THR A 21 11.83 10.01 0.23
C THR A 21 11.54 9.94 1.73
N TRP A 22 12.59 9.95 2.53
CA TRP A 22 12.44 10.04 3.98
C TRP A 22 11.80 11.38 4.35
N HIS A 23 10.65 11.32 4.95
CA HIS A 23 9.87 12.50 5.31
C HIS A 23 9.14 12.31 6.62
N ARG A 24 8.83 13.42 7.26
CA ARG A 24 8.00 13.45 8.46
C ARG A 24 7.12 14.69 8.50
N GLY A 25 5.98 14.58 9.18
CA GLY A 25 5.22 15.75 9.59
C GLY A 25 5.89 16.43 10.80
N THR A 26 5.96 17.73 10.77
CA THR A 26 6.38 18.51 11.95
C THR A 26 5.17 18.85 12.83
N PRO A 27 5.35 18.99 14.14
CA PRO A 27 4.29 19.48 15.03
C PRO A 27 3.72 20.81 14.54
N VAL A 28 2.44 20.99 14.74
CA VAL A 28 1.74 22.26 14.48
C VAL A 28 1.78 23.08 15.77
N ALA A 29 1.98 24.37 15.66
CA ALA A 29 1.96 25.27 16.83
C ALA A 29 0.60 25.20 17.53
N GLN A 30 0.60 25.40 18.85
CA GLN A 30 -0.61 25.40 19.63
C GLN A 30 -1.62 26.42 19.08
N GLY A 31 -2.86 25.99 18.86
CA GLY A 31 -3.92 26.80 18.31
C GLY A 31 -3.87 27.01 16.79
N ALA A 32 -2.85 26.48 16.10
CA ALA A 32 -2.78 26.52 14.65
C ALA A 32 -3.43 25.26 14.02
N LEU A 33 -3.95 25.41 12.81
CA LEU A 33 -4.52 24.33 12.00
C LEU A 33 -3.69 24.16 10.72
N ARG A 34 -3.35 22.91 10.40
CA ARG A 34 -2.73 22.54 9.13
C ARG A 34 -3.60 21.51 8.43
N LEU A 35 -4.15 21.91 7.29
CA LEU A 35 -4.89 21.01 6.41
C LEU A 35 -3.98 20.62 5.24
N VAL A 36 -3.83 19.31 5.03
CA VAL A 36 -3.01 18.76 3.94
C VAL A 36 -3.83 17.66 3.27
N GLN A 37 -3.93 17.72 1.96
CA GLN A 37 -4.46 16.63 1.17
C GLN A 37 -3.30 15.83 0.59
N ASN A 38 -3.17 14.57 0.99
CA ASN A 38 -2.20 13.66 0.42
C ASN A 38 -2.82 12.91 -0.76
N MET A 39 -2.13 12.95 -1.89
CA MET A 39 -2.49 12.19 -3.07
C MET A 39 -1.30 11.35 -3.50
N THR A 40 -1.55 10.09 -3.83
CA THR A 40 -0.52 9.17 -4.33
C THR A 40 -0.83 8.82 -5.77
N PHE A 41 0.17 8.98 -6.62
CA PHE A 41 0.11 8.61 -8.02
C PHE A 41 1.03 7.44 -8.28
N LYS A 42 0.58 6.49 -9.07
CA LYS A 42 1.38 5.38 -9.58
C LYS A 42 1.17 5.23 -11.08
N LYS A 43 2.07 4.53 -11.76
CA LYS A 43 1.81 4.13 -13.15
C LYS A 43 0.58 3.21 -13.18
N ALA A 44 -0.24 3.32 -14.20
CA ALA A 44 -1.43 2.46 -14.37
C ALA A 44 -1.08 0.96 -14.42
N THR A 45 0.12 0.65 -14.91
CA THR A 45 0.67 -0.70 -15.01
C THR A 45 1.41 -1.18 -13.75
N SER A 46 1.46 -0.38 -12.69
CA SER A 46 2.13 -0.78 -11.46
C SER A 46 1.18 -1.51 -10.53
N ASP A 47 1.51 -2.74 -10.21
CA ASP A 47 0.82 -3.49 -9.18
C ASP A 47 1.18 -2.95 -7.80
N TRP A 48 0.21 -2.97 -6.92
CA TRP A 48 0.38 -2.40 -5.58
C TRP A 48 0.52 -3.45 -4.47
N VAL A 49 0.39 -4.72 -4.82
CA VAL A 49 0.30 -5.81 -3.83
C VAL A 49 1.55 -5.95 -2.99
N SER A 50 2.72 -5.77 -3.60
CA SER A 50 4.02 -5.78 -2.93
C SER A 50 4.45 -4.41 -2.43
N VAL A 51 3.85 -3.35 -2.96
CA VAL A 51 4.13 -1.99 -2.57
C VAL A 51 3.09 -1.54 -1.57
N LEU A 52 3.51 -1.07 -0.41
CA LEU A 52 2.61 -0.47 0.55
C LEU A 52 1.92 0.74 -0.08
N HIS A 53 0.68 0.58 -0.48
CA HIS A 53 -0.16 1.74 -0.76
C HIS A 53 -0.20 2.62 0.49
N SER A 54 -0.14 3.94 0.34
CA SER A 54 -0.07 4.84 1.51
C SER A 54 -1.21 4.63 2.51
N GLY A 55 -2.41 4.33 2.04
CA GLY A 55 -3.55 3.95 2.88
C GLY A 55 -3.37 2.61 3.59
N TRP A 56 -2.66 1.67 2.99
CA TRP A 56 -2.42 0.34 3.53
C TRP A 56 -1.19 0.29 4.44
N ALA A 57 -0.19 1.14 4.22
CA ALA A 57 0.95 1.26 5.11
C ALA A 57 0.54 1.65 6.53
N TRP A 58 -0.50 2.45 6.64
CA TRP A 58 -1.04 2.85 7.94
C TRP A 58 -1.71 1.70 8.69
N SER A 59 -2.27 0.73 7.99
CA SER A 59 -2.94 -0.41 8.61
C SER A 59 -1.96 -1.35 9.30
N LEU A 60 -0.74 -1.51 8.79
CA LEU A 60 0.31 -2.32 9.40
C LEU A 60 0.71 -1.84 10.80
N TYR A 61 0.53 -0.54 11.06
CA TYR A 61 0.86 0.07 12.35
C TYR A 61 -0.37 0.33 13.22
N ARG A 62 -1.57 0.04 12.72
CA ARG A 62 -2.80 0.23 13.48
C ARG A 62 -3.24 -1.07 14.14
N ALA A 63 -3.63 -0.98 15.39
CA ALA A 63 -4.30 -2.09 16.06
C ALA A 63 -5.53 -2.53 15.25
N GLY A 64 -5.68 -3.85 15.08
CA GLY A 64 -6.83 -4.43 14.42
C GLY A 64 -6.62 -4.91 12.99
N HIS A 65 -5.68 -4.36 12.21
CA HIS A 65 -5.33 -4.80 10.84
C HIS A 65 -6.55 -5.01 9.94
N GLY A 66 -7.50 -4.06 9.95
CA GLY A 66 -8.77 -4.19 9.24
C GLY A 66 -8.64 -4.47 7.74
N PRO A 67 -7.80 -3.74 6.98
CA PRO A 67 -7.61 -3.99 5.56
C PRO A 67 -7.03 -5.37 5.24
N GLU A 68 -6.05 -5.85 6.00
CA GLU A 68 -5.46 -7.17 5.81
C GLU A 68 -6.47 -8.29 6.04
N LYS A 69 -7.26 -8.16 7.09
CA LYS A 69 -8.36 -9.08 7.39
C LYS A 69 -9.41 -9.06 6.29
N LEU A 70 -9.80 -7.86 5.84
CA LEU A 70 -10.75 -7.72 4.75
C LEU A 70 -10.24 -8.42 3.48
N ILE A 71 -8.99 -8.19 3.07
CA ILE A 71 -8.42 -8.85 1.90
C ILE A 71 -8.43 -10.37 2.06
N ALA A 72 -8.12 -10.88 3.24
CA ALA A 72 -8.11 -12.31 3.49
C ALA A 72 -9.51 -12.94 3.33
N GLU A 73 -10.57 -12.24 3.73
CA GLU A 73 -11.95 -12.69 3.65
C GLU A 73 -12.57 -12.57 2.25
N LEU A 74 -12.04 -11.70 1.39
CA LEU A 74 -12.55 -11.49 0.05
C LEU A 74 -12.19 -12.65 -0.90
N SER A 75 -13.10 -12.99 -1.83
CA SER A 75 -12.78 -13.87 -2.94
C SER A 75 -11.76 -13.24 -3.89
N PRO A 76 -11.06 -14.04 -4.73
CA PRO A 76 -10.12 -13.50 -5.72
C PRO A 76 -10.73 -12.40 -6.60
N ASP A 77 -11.97 -12.57 -7.05
CA ASP A 77 -12.66 -11.57 -7.88
C ASP A 77 -12.96 -10.29 -7.11
N GLN A 78 -13.39 -10.39 -5.87
CA GLN A 78 -13.63 -9.23 -5.03
C GLN A 78 -12.34 -8.45 -4.72
N ARG A 79 -11.22 -9.15 -4.55
CA ARG A 79 -9.91 -8.53 -4.35
C ARG A 79 -9.50 -7.64 -5.51
N THR A 80 -9.96 -7.94 -6.75
CA THR A 80 -9.63 -7.11 -7.93
C THR A 80 -10.17 -5.69 -7.83
N VAL A 81 -11.31 -5.49 -7.17
CA VAL A 81 -11.88 -4.16 -6.92
C VAL A 81 -10.93 -3.28 -6.10
N LEU A 82 -10.13 -3.92 -5.25
CA LEU A 82 -9.08 -3.26 -4.48
C LEU A 82 -7.76 -3.14 -5.25
N GLY A 83 -7.70 -3.61 -6.50
CA GLY A 83 -6.50 -3.63 -7.34
C GLY A 83 -5.57 -4.82 -7.06
N PHE A 84 -6.03 -5.84 -6.36
CA PHE A 84 -5.27 -7.08 -6.17
C PHE A 84 -5.30 -7.88 -7.49
N PRO A 85 -4.17 -8.23 -8.11
CA PRO A 85 -4.18 -8.91 -9.40
C PRO A 85 -4.94 -10.24 -9.34
N PRO A 86 -5.80 -10.56 -10.34
CA PRO A 86 -6.52 -11.83 -10.35
C PRO A 86 -5.57 -13.02 -10.54
N PRO A 87 -6.00 -14.24 -10.18
CA PRO A 87 -5.25 -15.46 -10.52
C PRO A 87 -4.94 -15.52 -12.03
N GLY A 88 -3.73 -15.91 -12.39
CA GLY A 88 -3.26 -15.96 -13.79
C GLY A 88 -2.74 -14.63 -14.35
N HIS A 89 -2.81 -13.55 -13.60
CA HIS A 89 -2.19 -12.28 -14.00
C HIS A 89 -0.65 -12.41 -14.01
N GLU A 90 0.01 -11.73 -14.95
CA GLU A 90 1.47 -11.75 -15.13
C GLU A 90 2.30 -11.33 -13.90
N TYR A 91 1.67 -10.62 -12.98
CA TYR A 91 2.27 -10.28 -11.68
C TYR A 91 2.65 -11.52 -10.86
N TRP A 92 1.88 -12.61 -11.00
CA TRP A 92 2.06 -13.80 -10.18
C TRP A 92 3.18 -14.66 -10.73
N THR A 93 4.27 -14.65 -10.02
CA THR A 93 5.42 -15.55 -10.16
C THR A 93 5.59 -16.29 -8.83
N GLU A 94 6.39 -17.34 -8.80
CA GLU A 94 6.71 -18.04 -7.56
C GLU A 94 7.19 -17.06 -6.47
N GLN A 95 8.09 -16.16 -6.84
CA GLN A 95 8.65 -15.16 -5.93
C GLN A 95 7.58 -14.20 -5.37
N THR A 96 6.68 -13.71 -6.22
CA THR A 96 5.64 -12.76 -5.78
C THR A 96 4.56 -13.45 -4.97
N LEU A 97 4.24 -14.72 -5.28
CA LEU A 97 3.34 -15.55 -4.47
C LEU A 97 3.88 -15.74 -3.06
N GLU A 98 5.13 -16.16 -2.93
CA GLU A 98 5.77 -16.33 -1.62
C GLU A 98 5.79 -15.04 -0.81
N ALA A 99 6.13 -13.91 -1.45
CA ALA A 99 6.19 -12.62 -0.79
C ALA A 99 4.81 -12.17 -0.28
N VAL A 100 3.76 -12.35 -1.08
CA VAL A 100 2.38 -12.00 -0.72
C VAL A 100 1.85 -12.95 0.34
N GLU A 101 2.08 -14.26 0.21
CA GLU A 101 1.70 -15.24 1.22
C GLU A 101 2.35 -14.91 2.57
N ALA A 102 3.65 -14.69 2.58
CA ALA A 102 4.38 -14.34 3.81
C ALA A 102 3.79 -13.11 4.51
N ARG A 103 3.32 -12.13 3.72
CA ARG A 103 2.72 -10.91 4.24
C ARG A 103 1.34 -11.11 4.85
N TYR A 104 0.50 -11.91 4.20
CA TYR A 104 -0.92 -12.06 4.57
C TYR A 104 -1.25 -13.37 5.29
N LYS A 105 -0.28 -14.27 5.44
CA LYS A 105 -0.46 -15.59 6.08
C LYS A 105 -1.08 -15.50 7.45
N SER A 106 -0.65 -14.55 8.28
CA SER A 106 -1.17 -14.34 9.63
C SER A 106 -2.63 -13.88 9.66
N PHE A 107 -3.16 -13.41 8.53
CA PHE A 107 -4.54 -12.98 8.37
C PHE A 107 -5.44 -14.03 7.70
N GLY A 108 -4.86 -15.18 7.33
CA GLY A 108 -5.62 -16.31 6.79
C GLY A 108 -5.98 -16.18 5.32
N ILE A 109 -5.21 -15.42 4.53
CA ILE A 109 -5.46 -15.33 3.08
C ILE A 109 -5.33 -16.71 2.44
N ASP A 110 -6.30 -17.05 1.59
CA ASP A 110 -6.19 -18.22 0.72
C ASP A 110 -5.47 -17.83 -0.58
N MET A 111 -4.26 -18.35 -0.75
CA MET A 111 -3.44 -18.17 -1.95
C MET A 111 -3.55 -19.35 -2.93
N THR A 112 -4.31 -20.39 -2.62
CA THR A 112 -4.48 -21.59 -3.46
C THR A 112 -4.86 -21.27 -4.91
N PRO A 113 -5.85 -20.40 -5.20
CA PRO A 113 -6.23 -20.07 -6.57
C PRO A 113 -5.10 -19.45 -7.39
N TYR A 114 -4.24 -18.69 -6.74
CA TYR A 114 -3.11 -18.01 -7.40
C TYR A 114 -1.99 -18.97 -7.72
N TYR A 115 -1.64 -19.88 -6.80
CA TYR A 115 -0.66 -20.95 -7.04
C TYR A 115 -1.13 -21.90 -8.15
N GLN A 116 -2.40 -22.29 -8.16
CA GLN A 116 -2.94 -23.15 -9.19
C GLN A 116 -2.85 -22.53 -10.58
N ALA A 117 -3.11 -21.23 -10.71
CA ALA A 117 -3.05 -20.53 -11.98
C ALA A 117 -1.62 -20.41 -12.53
N VAL A 118 -0.61 -20.24 -11.68
CA VAL A 118 0.80 -20.20 -12.11
C VAL A 118 1.31 -21.57 -12.52
N ASN A 119 0.89 -22.64 -11.86
CA ASN A 119 1.32 -24.01 -12.17
C ASN A 119 0.67 -24.58 -13.45
N GLN A 120 -0.33 -23.92 -14.03
CA GLN A 120 -1.00 -24.32 -15.26
C GLN A 120 -0.43 -23.64 -16.52
N THR A 121 0.50 -22.73 -16.35
CA THR A 121 1.16 -21.99 -17.45
C THR A 121 2.52 -22.59 -17.74
#